data_817136332023e95681989c6ef1aa39b3
#
_entry.id   817136332023e95681989c6ef1aa39b3
#
_cell.length_a   1.000
_cell.length_b   1.000
_cell.length_c   1.000
_cell.angle_alpha   90.00
_cell.angle_beta   90.00
_cell.angle_gamma   90.00
#
_symmetry.space_group_name_H-M   'P 1'
#
loop_
_entity.id
_entity.type
_entity.pdbx_description
1 polymer ?
#
loop_
_entity_poly.entity_id
_entity_poly.type
_entity_poly.pdbx_seq_one_letter_code
_entity_poly.pdbx_strand_id
1 'polypeptide(L)'
;MELQNVLQQRRSIRKYKQQPVEKEKIEEMIQAAIYSESWKNSQTPRYHVIQSKEMLEQFKKKCLPEFNQKNVADAPILIVTTFVKDRAGFQRNGSPDNELQNGWGVYDCGLANQNLILKATELGLGTLVMGIRDERTIREFLEIPAQETIVSVIGVGYPNIEPSMPKRKTIEEVSTFY
;
A
#
# COMPACT_ATOMS: atom_id res chain seq x y z
N MET A 1 -0.46 20.26 5.02
CA MET A 1 -0.02 19.92 6.42
C MET A 1 1.50 19.84 6.42
N GLU A 2 2.18 20.27 7.49
CA GLU A 2 3.64 20.09 7.61
C GLU A 2 3.99 18.60 7.68
N LEU A 3 5.08 18.18 7.01
CA LEU A 3 5.51 16.76 6.93
C LEU A 3 5.61 16.11 8.31
N GLN A 4 6.19 16.82 9.29
CA GLN A 4 6.33 16.31 10.67
C GLN A 4 4.97 15.93 11.27
N ASN A 5 3.93 16.73 11.04
CA ASN A 5 2.60 16.45 11.53
C ASN A 5 1.98 15.23 10.87
N VAL A 6 2.18 15.07 9.55
CA VAL A 6 1.72 13.88 8.81
C VAL A 6 2.35 12.61 9.37
N LEU A 7 3.67 12.62 9.57
CA LEU A 7 4.42 11.49 10.14
C LEU A 7 3.92 11.12 11.54
N GLN A 8 3.63 12.13 12.38
CA GLN A 8 3.15 11.92 13.74
C GLN A 8 1.69 11.50 13.81
N GLN A 9 0.84 11.93 12.89
CA GLN A 9 -0.60 11.63 12.89
C GLN A 9 -0.95 10.32 12.20
N ARG A 10 -0.16 9.87 11.22
CA ARG A 10 -0.45 8.66 10.47
C ARG A 10 -0.61 7.44 11.39
N ARG A 11 -1.75 6.76 11.26
CA ARG A 11 -2.09 5.53 11.99
C ARG A 11 -2.62 4.45 11.03
N SER A 12 -2.53 3.20 11.46
CA SER A 12 -3.26 2.09 10.83
C SER A 12 -4.71 2.14 11.26
N ILE A 13 -5.62 2.47 10.36
CA ILE A 13 -7.05 2.66 10.62
C ILE A 13 -7.79 1.35 10.29
N ARG A 14 -8.63 0.89 11.22
CA ARG A 14 -9.39 -0.37 11.13
C ARG A 14 -10.90 -0.18 11.29
N LYS A 15 -11.37 1.05 11.32
CA LYS A 15 -12.78 1.43 11.26
C LYS A 15 -12.91 2.70 10.45
N TYR A 16 -13.83 2.70 9.52
CA TYR A 16 -14.02 3.79 8.57
C TYR A 16 -15.45 4.33 8.66
N LYS A 17 -15.63 5.58 8.30
CA LYS A 17 -16.95 6.15 8.10
C LYS A 17 -17.55 5.59 6.81
N GLN A 18 -18.85 5.37 6.79
CA GLN A 18 -19.60 5.00 5.57
C GLN A 18 -19.74 6.23 4.66
N GLN A 19 -18.63 6.71 4.17
CA GLN A 19 -18.51 7.90 3.34
C GLN A 19 -17.64 7.55 2.13
N PRO A 20 -18.09 7.87 0.91
CA PRO A 20 -17.25 7.71 -0.29
C PRO A 20 -16.01 8.60 -0.20
N VAL A 21 -14.95 8.15 -0.85
CA VAL A 21 -13.72 8.94 -1.05
C VAL A 21 -13.76 9.52 -2.44
N GLU A 22 -13.48 10.80 -2.56
CA GLU A 22 -13.45 11.55 -3.81
C GLU A 22 -12.36 10.99 -4.73
N LYS A 23 -12.66 10.87 -6.02
CA LYS A 23 -11.74 10.31 -7.01
C LYS A 23 -10.43 11.10 -7.05
N GLU A 24 -10.49 12.40 -6.95
CA GLU A 24 -9.36 13.33 -6.97
C GLU A 24 -8.37 13.02 -5.84
N LYS A 25 -8.86 12.68 -4.65
CA LYS A 25 -7.98 12.28 -3.53
C LYS A 25 -7.25 10.99 -3.79
N ILE A 26 -7.89 10.02 -4.45
CA ILE A 26 -7.24 8.77 -4.83
C ILE A 26 -6.16 9.04 -5.87
N GLU A 27 -6.44 9.89 -6.85
CA GLU A 27 -5.49 10.31 -7.87
C GLU A 27 -4.30 11.06 -7.25
N GLU A 28 -4.52 11.96 -6.28
CA GLU A 28 -3.45 12.64 -5.54
C GLU A 28 -2.58 11.65 -4.73
N MET A 29 -3.18 10.64 -4.12
CA MET A 29 -2.44 9.59 -3.40
C MET A 29 -1.54 8.79 -4.36
N ILE A 30 -2.06 8.40 -5.53
CA ILE A 30 -1.30 7.68 -6.54
C ILE A 30 -0.21 8.59 -7.13
N GLN A 31 -0.50 9.87 -7.37
CA GLN A 31 0.50 10.84 -7.84
C GLN A 31 1.65 11.00 -6.83
N ALA A 32 1.36 11.02 -5.53
CA ALA A 32 2.40 11.05 -4.51
C ALA A 32 3.27 9.79 -4.53
N ALA A 33 2.67 8.62 -4.79
CA ALA A 33 3.41 7.39 -4.97
C ALA A 33 4.33 7.41 -6.19
N ILE A 34 3.89 8.02 -7.30
CA ILE A 34 4.69 8.17 -8.54
C ILE A 34 5.94 9.03 -8.33
N TYR A 35 5.91 9.98 -7.38
CA TYR A 35 7.07 10.79 -7.03
C TYR A 35 8.16 10.05 -6.24
N SER A 36 7.92 8.79 -5.86
CA SER A 36 8.94 7.99 -5.19
C SER A 36 10.09 7.67 -6.14
N GLU A 37 11.29 7.65 -5.58
CA GLU A 37 12.43 7.04 -6.26
C GLU A 37 12.22 5.55 -6.48
N SER A 38 12.96 4.97 -7.43
CA SER A 38 12.99 3.54 -7.68
C SER A 38 14.33 3.12 -8.26
N TRP A 39 14.67 1.83 -8.14
CA TRP A 39 15.90 1.25 -8.69
C TRP A 39 16.10 1.66 -10.15
N LYS A 40 17.19 2.40 -10.45
CA LYS A 40 17.50 2.92 -11.80
C LYS A 40 16.30 3.58 -12.49
N ASN A 41 15.42 4.23 -11.74
CA ASN A 41 14.17 4.81 -12.20
C ASN A 41 13.28 3.82 -12.96
N SER A 42 13.21 2.58 -12.48
CA SER A 42 12.48 1.49 -13.13
C SER A 42 10.95 1.61 -13.02
N GLN A 43 10.45 2.37 -12.05
CA GLN A 43 9.04 2.73 -11.85
C GLN A 43 8.12 1.50 -11.94
N THR A 44 8.48 0.44 -11.21
CA THR A 44 7.79 -0.86 -11.25
C THR A 44 6.47 -0.96 -10.47
N PRO A 45 6.17 -0.14 -9.41
CA PRO A 45 4.92 -0.25 -8.66
C PRO A 45 3.67 -0.07 -9.54
N ARG A 46 2.59 -0.81 -9.21
CA ARG A 46 1.26 -0.73 -9.84
C ARG A 46 0.19 -0.74 -8.77
N TYR A 47 -0.96 -0.14 -9.08
CA TYR A 47 -2.07 0.05 -8.16
C TYR A 47 -3.37 -0.39 -8.81
N HIS A 48 -4.02 -1.43 -8.28
CA HIS A 48 -5.33 -1.89 -8.70
C HIS A 48 -6.36 -1.40 -7.70
N VAL A 49 -7.15 -0.40 -8.09
CA VAL A 49 -8.09 0.30 -7.20
C VAL A 49 -9.48 -0.31 -7.32
N ILE A 50 -10.02 -0.79 -6.21
CA ILE A 50 -11.36 -1.35 -6.10
C ILE A 50 -12.23 -0.34 -5.35
N GLN A 51 -13.29 0.16 -6.02
CA GLN A 51 -14.19 1.20 -5.48
C GLN A 51 -15.67 0.91 -5.67
N SER A 52 -16.06 -0.01 -6.57
CA SER A 52 -17.47 -0.39 -6.68
C SER A 52 -17.88 -1.24 -5.49
N LYS A 53 -19.06 -0.97 -4.93
CA LYS A 53 -19.57 -1.67 -3.76
C LYS A 53 -19.61 -3.19 -3.97
N GLU A 54 -20.09 -3.61 -5.13
CA GLU A 54 -20.20 -5.04 -5.46
C GLU A 54 -18.82 -5.72 -5.49
N MET A 55 -17.83 -5.11 -6.17
CA MET A 55 -16.48 -5.66 -6.20
C MET A 55 -15.82 -5.67 -4.82
N LEU A 56 -16.03 -4.62 -4.00
CA LEU A 56 -15.50 -4.56 -2.63
C LEU A 56 -16.03 -5.71 -1.77
N GLU A 57 -17.34 -5.95 -1.79
CA GLU A 57 -17.96 -7.04 -1.01
C GLU A 57 -17.45 -8.41 -1.44
N GLN A 58 -17.37 -8.66 -2.76
CA GLN A 58 -16.86 -9.91 -3.29
C GLN A 58 -15.36 -10.09 -2.98
N PHE A 59 -14.54 -9.04 -3.18
CA PHE A 59 -13.11 -9.08 -2.91
C PHE A 59 -12.83 -9.35 -1.43
N LYS A 60 -13.46 -8.61 -0.52
CA LYS A 60 -13.32 -8.84 0.91
C LYS A 60 -13.59 -10.30 1.28
N LYS A 61 -14.70 -10.83 0.81
CA LYS A 61 -15.14 -12.21 1.11
C LYS A 61 -14.22 -13.28 0.53
N LYS A 62 -13.74 -13.11 -0.70
CA LYS A 62 -12.96 -14.12 -1.42
C LYS A 62 -11.47 -14.05 -1.15
N CYS A 63 -10.92 -12.83 -1.05
CA CYS A 63 -9.48 -12.57 -1.12
C CYS A 63 -8.82 -12.26 0.23
N LEU A 64 -9.61 -11.94 1.27
CA LEU A 64 -9.10 -11.57 2.58
C LEU A 64 -9.50 -12.58 3.66
N PRO A 65 -8.62 -12.88 4.63
CA PRO A 65 -8.99 -13.65 5.81
C PRO A 65 -9.99 -12.87 6.67
N GLU A 66 -10.79 -13.58 7.46
CA GLU A 66 -11.93 -13.04 8.23
C GLU A 66 -11.56 -11.80 9.08
N PHE A 67 -10.41 -11.84 9.76
CA PHE A 67 -9.98 -10.70 10.58
C PHE A 67 -9.69 -9.45 9.75
N ASN A 68 -9.16 -9.59 8.52
CA ASN A 68 -8.96 -8.46 7.62
C ASN A 68 -10.27 -7.99 6.99
N GLN A 69 -11.22 -8.90 6.71
CA GLN A 69 -12.56 -8.50 6.30
C GLN A 69 -13.21 -7.59 7.35
N LYS A 70 -13.11 -7.94 8.64
CA LYS A 70 -13.62 -7.13 9.76
C LYS A 70 -12.91 -5.78 9.86
N ASN A 71 -11.58 -5.75 9.67
CA ASN A 71 -10.77 -4.53 9.74
C ASN A 71 -11.12 -3.51 8.65
N VAL A 72 -11.58 -3.95 7.49
CA VAL A 72 -11.91 -3.08 6.34
C VAL A 72 -13.38 -3.18 5.95
N ALA A 73 -14.25 -3.61 6.87
CA ALA A 73 -15.68 -3.81 6.58
C ALA A 73 -16.31 -2.59 5.91
N ASP A 74 -16.08 -1.40 6.50
CA ASP A 74 -16.63 -0.12 6.03
C ASP A 74 -15.66 0.67 5.13
N ALA A 75 -14.49 0.11 4.76
CA ALA A 75 -13.56 0.79 3.86
C ALA A 75 -14.18 0.94 2.46
N PRO A 76 -14.35 2.18 1.95
CA PRO A 76 -14.95 2.42 0.64
C PRO A 76 -13.99 2.15 -0.52
N ILE A 77 -12.69 2.01 -0.25
CA ILE A 77 -11.64 1.76 -1.23
C ILE A 77 -10.72 0.66 -0.73
N LEU A 78 -10.36 -0.28 -1.62
CA LEU A 78 -9.22 -1.17 -1.45
C LEU A 78 -8.27 -0.98 -2.62
N ILE A 79 -6.97 -0.94 -2.33
CA ILE A 79 -5.92 -0.82 -3.35
C ILE A 79 -5.01 -2.05 -3.23
N VAL A 80 -4.99 -2.90 -4.25
CA VAL A 80 -3.99 -3.96 -4.36
C VAL A 80 -2.73 -3.37 -4.94
N THR A 81 -1.62 -3.49 -4.21
CA THR A 81 -0.32 -2.96 -4.63
C THR A 81 0.54 -4.08 -5.17
N THR A 82 1.10 -3.87 -6.35
CA THR A 82 1.96 -4.83 -7.05
C THR A 82 3.22 -4.14 -7.55
N PHE A 83 4.17 -4.90 -8.04
CA PHE A 83 5.28 -4.40 -8.84
C PHE A 83 5.58 -5.33 -10.02
N VAL A 84 6.08 -4.78 -11.11
CA VAL A 84 6.56 -5.55 -12.27
C VAL A 84 7.89 -6.20 -11.91
N LYS A 85 7.91 -7.55 -11.84
CA LYS A 85 9.09 -8.33 -11.48
C LYS A 85 10.18 -8.29 -12.55
N ASP A 86 11.38 -8.71 -12.17
CA ASP A 86 12.54 -8.87 -13.03
C ASP A 86 12.99 -7.56 -13.73
N ARG A 87 12.75 -6.41 -13.04
CA ARG A 87 13.14 -5.07 -13.48
C ARG A 87 13.99 -4.35 -12.44
N ALA A 88 13.42 -3.99 -11.29
CA ALA A 88 14.19 -3.47 -10.17
C ALA A 88 15.12 -4.55 -9.62
N GLY A 89 16.42 -4.25 -9.49
CA GLY A 89 17.44 -5.21 -9.09
C GLY A 89 17.98 -6.09 -10.20
N PHE A 90 17.63 -5.79 -11.47
CA PHE A 90 18.06 -6.60 -12.62
C PHE A 90 18.73 -5.76 -13.71
N GLN A 91 19.62 -6.39 -14.47
CA GLN A 91 20.23 -5.88 -15.69
C GLN A 91 19.28 -6.04 -16.88
N ARG A 92 19.59 -5.38 -17.99
CA ARG A 92 18.79 -5.49 -19.22
C ARG A 92 18.76 -6.89 -19.83
N ASN A 93 19.78 -7.71 -19.55
CA ASN A 93 19.86 -9.10 -20.00
C ASN A 93 19.10 -10.08 -19.10
N GLY A 94 18.41 -9.58 -18.06
CA GLY A 94 17.65 -10.40 -17.10
C GLY A 94 18.47 -10.96 -15.95
N SER A 95 19.79 -10.71 -15.88
CA SER A 95 20.62 -11.14 -14.75
C SER A 95 20.37 -10.24 -13.53
N PRO A 96 20.31 -10.79 -12.29
CA PRO A 96 20.21 -9.96 -11.10
C PRO A 96 21.46 -9.12 -10.88
N ASP A 97 21.29 -7.88 -10.41
CA ASP A 97 22.40 -6.98 -10.05
C ASP A 97 23.05 -7.36 -8.71
N ASN A 98 22.27 -7.99 -7.82
CA ASN A 98 22.76 -8.50 -6.52
C ASN A 98 21.80 -9.58 -5.96
N GLU A 99 22.12 -10.07 -4.75
CA GLU A 99 21.42 -11.16 -4.06
C GLU A 99 19.95 -10.88 -3.72
N LEU A 100 19.52 -9.60 -3.64
CA LEU A 100 18.14 -9.23 -3.30
C LEU A 100 17.16 -9.43 -4.47
N GLN A 101 17.63 -9.44 -5.71
CA GLN A 101 16.80 -9.71 -6.89
C GLN A 101 15.47 -8.92 -6.86
N ASN A 102 14.33 -9.59 -6.94
CA ASN A 102 13.00 -8.97 -6.84
C ASN A 102 12.69 -8.32 -5.47
N GLY A 103 13.54 -8.51 -4.46
CA GLY A 103 13.50 -7.75 -3.21
C GLY A 103 13.59 -6.24 -3.44
N TRP A 104 14.31 -5.79 -4.47
CA TRP A 104 14.34 -4.38 -4.87
C TRP A 104 12.99 -3.88 -5.39
N GLY A 105 12.23 -4.71 -6.10
CA GLY A 105 10.86 -4.37 -6.49
C GLY A 105 9.92 -4.22 -5.29
N VAL A 106 10.09 -5.08 -4.27
CA VAL A 106 9.34 -4.95 -3.00
C VAL A 106 9.75 -3.68 -2.26
N TYR A 107 11.07 -3.37 -2.22
CA TYR A 107 11.60 -2.16 -1.60
C TYR A 107 11.03 -0.89 -2.26
N ASP A 108 11.13 -0.77 -3.58
CA ASP A 108 10.58 0.35 -4.36
C ASP A 108 9.07 0.50 -4.13
N CYS A 109 8.33 -0.62 -4.14
CA CYS A 109 6.90 -0.62 -3.86
C CYS A 109 6.60 -0.14 -2.43
N GLY A 110 7.43 -0.48 -1.45
CA GLY A 110 7.33 0.01 -0.07
C GLY A 110 7.53 1.52 0.04
N LEU A 111 8.54 2.07 -0.64
CA LEU A 111 8.79 3.52 -0.70
C LEU A 111 7.60 4.27 -1.32
N ALA A 112 7.11 3.80 -2.47
CA ALA A 112 5.98 4.38 -3.16
C ALA A 112 4.68 4.29 -2.34
N ASN A 113 4.42 3.15 -1.71
CA ASN A 113 3.28 2.96 -0.81
C ASN A 113 3.34 3.89 0.41
N GLN A 114 4.55 4.18 0.94
CA GLN A 114 4.69 5.11 2.06
C GLN A 114 4.30 6.53 1.63
N ASN A 115 4.69 7.00 0.44
CA ASN A 115 4.26 8.29 -0.09
C ASN A 115 2.73 8.36 -0.25
N LEU A 116 2.12 7.31 -0.81
CA LEU A 116 0.66 7.17 -0.93
C LEU A 116 -0.04 7.29 0.44
N ILE A 117 0.48 6.60 1.45
CA ILE A 117 -0.07 6.57 2.80
C ILE A 117 0.07 7.92 3.51
N LEU A 118 1.20 8.60 3.35
CA LEU A 118 1.42 9.93 3.91
C LEU A 118 0.49 10.95 3.26
N LYS A 119 0.32 10.87 1.93
CA LYS A 119 -0.63 11.72 1.20
C LYS A 119 -2.07 11.48 1.64
N ALA A 120 -2.46 10.22 1.83
CA ALA A 120 -3.78 9.89 2.39
C ALA A 120 -4.01 10.58 3.74
N THR A 121 -3.00 10.54 4.63
CA THR A 121 -3.07 11.21 5.95
C THR A 121 -3.20 12.72 5.81
N GLU A 122 -2.43 13.34 4.91
CA GLU A 122 -2.53 14.78 4.61
C GLU A 122 -3.92 15.18 4.14
N LEU A 123 -4.58 14.31 3.35
CA LEU A 123 -5.94 14.50 2.83
C LEU A 123 -7.05 14.16 3.85
N GLY A 124 -6.69 13.83 5.10
CA GLY A 124 -7.64 13.44 6.15
C GLY A 124 -8.17 12.02 6.02
N LEU A 125 -7.54 11.18 5.18
CA LEU A 125 -7.89 9.78 5.02
C LEU A 125 -7.05 8.87 5.93
N GLY A 126 -7.64 7.74 6.30
CA GLY A 126 -6.95 6.67 7.01
C GLY A 126 -6.65 5.48 6.12
N THR A 127 -5.55 4.80 6.41
CA THR A 127 -5.13 3.61 5.66
C THR A 127 -4.83 2.42 6.55
N LEU A 128 -4.97 1.20 6.01
CA LEU A 128 -4.50 -0.04 6.62
C LEU A 128 -3.79 -0.89 5.58
N VAL A 129 -2.50 -1.15 5.79
CA VAL A 129 -1.74 -2.11 4.96
C VAL A 129 -1.96 -3.53 5.48
N MET A 130 -2.37 -4.42 4.59
CA MET A 130 -2.65 -5.83 4.87
C MET A 130 -1.72 -6.71 4.03
N GLY A 131 -0.78 -7.38 4.69
CA GLY A 131 0.11 -8.36 4.07
C GLY A 131 -0.48 -9.79 4.04
N ILE A 132 -1.38 -10.12 4.98
CA ILE A 132 -2.04 -11.45 5.01
C ILE A 132 -3.26 -11.40 4.10
N ARG A 133 -3.17 -12.08 2.99
CA ARG A 133 -4.13 -12.10 1.88
C ARG A 133 -4.02 -13.41 1.10
N ASP A 134 -5.01 -13.74 0.28
CA ASP A 134 -4.93 -14.84 -0.67
C ASP A 134 -4.42 -14.30 -2.03
N GLU A 135 -3.13 -14.46 -2.29
CA GLU A 135 -2.46 -13.98 -3.50
C GLU A 135 -3.05 -14.59 -4.77
N ARG A 136 -3.29 -15.91 -4.76
CA ARG A 136 -3.83 -16.63 -5.92
C ARG A 136 -5.22 -16.14 -6.26
N THR A 137 -6.10 -16.08 -5.27
CA THR A 137 -7.48 -15.63 -5.46
C THR A 137 -7.54 -14.16 -5.90
N ILE A 138 -6.68 -13.28 -5.36
CA ILE A 138 -6.58 -11.88 -5.80
C ILE A 138 -6.19 -11.80 -7.28
N ARG A 139 -5.18 -12.57 -7.70
CA ARG A 139 -4.70 -12.60 -9.08
C ARG A 139 -5.79 -13.01 -10.06
N GLU A 140 -6.50 -14.10 -9.73
CA GLU A 140 -7.61 -14.59 -10.53
C GLU A 140 -8.79 -13.59 -10.56
N PHE A 141 -9.13 -12.99 -9.40
CA PHE A 141 -10.26 -12.07 -9.26
C PHE A 141 -10.09 -10.75 -10.00
N LEU A 142 -8.87 -10.20 -10.02
CA LEU A 142 -8.55 -8.92 -10.66
C LEU A 142 -7.82 -9.08 -12.01
N GLU A 143 -7.63 -10.31 -12.49
CA GLU A 143 -6.90 -10.64 -13.72
C GLU A 143 -5.49 -10.00 -13.75
N ILE A 144 -4.81 -10.00 -12.59
CA ILE A 144 -3.48 -9.38 -12.46
C ILE A 144 -2.48 -10.18 -13.29
N PRO A 145 -1.73 -9.50 -14.19
CA PRO A 145 -0.74 -10.13 -15.05
C PRO A 145 0.30 -10.94 -14.29
N ALA A 146 0.74 -12.08 -14.86
CA ALA A 146 1.72 -12.98 -14.23
C ALA A 146 3.09 -12.31 -13.96
N GLN A 147 3.43 -11.25 -14.70
CA GLN A 147 4.64 -10.45 -14.52
C GLN A 147 4.56 -9.48 -13.34
N GLU A 148 3.41 -9.32 -12.71
CA GLU A 148 3.26 -8.52 -11.50
C GLU A 148 3.28 -9.39 -10.25
N THR A 149 4.05 -8.99 -9.26
CA THR A 149 4.06 -9.60 -7.92
C THR A 149 3.15 -8.80 -7.00
N ILE A 150 2.16 -9.45 -6.40
CA ILE A 150 1.22 -8.82 -5.45
C ILE A 150 1.93 -8.67 -4.10
N VAL A 151 2.02 -7.43 -3.58
CA VAL A 151 2.71 -7.11 -2.33
C VAL A 151 1.73 -7.01 -1.16
N SER A 152 0.73 -6.15 -1.27
CA SER A 152 -0.22 -5.90 -0.18
C SER A 152 -1.58 -5.46 -0.68
N VAL A 153 -2.55 -5.44 0.23
CA VAL A 153 -3.84 -4.75 0.05
C VAL A 153 -3.90 -3.59 1.03
N ILE A 154 -4.24 -2.40 0.55
CA ILE A 154 -4.38 -1.20 1.37
C ILE A 154 -5.87 -0.81 1.43
N GLY A 155 -6.46 -0.84 2.64
CA GLY A 155 -7.77 -0.26 2.90
C GLY A 155 -7.64 1.26 3.03
N VAL A 156 -8.57 2.02 2.44
CA VAL A 156 -8.59 3.49 2.44
C VAL A 156 -9.99 3.99 2.71
N GLY A 157 -10.10 5.05 3.51
CA GLY A 157 -11.36 5.73 3.80
C GLY A 157 -11.21 6.78 4.89
N TYR A 158 -12.29 7.50 5.18
CA TYR A 158 -12.30 8.44 6.30
C TYR A 158 -12.28 7.68 7.64
N PRO A 159 -11.34 7.99 8.55
CA PRO A 159 -11.23 7.29 9.83
C PRO A 159 -12.46 7.53 10.71
N ASN A 160 -12.94 6.46 11.35
CA ASN A 160 -13.99 6.50 12.36
C ASN A 160 -13.47 6.13 13.77
N ILE A 161 -12.16 6.19 13.95
CA ILE A 161 -11.44 6.00 15.21
C ILE A 161 -10.16 6.84 15.21
N GLU A 162 -9.68 7.19 16.39
CA GLU A 162 -8.39 7.85 16.61
C GLU A 162 -7.48 6.95 17.45
N PRO A 163 -6.73 6.02 16.84
CA PRO A 163 -5.84 5.15 17.58
C PRO A 163 -4.65 5.93 18.16
N SER A 164 -4.28 5.62 19.40
CA SER A 164 -3.06 6.16 20.00
C SER A 164 -1.81 5.72 19.20
N MET A 165 -0.74 6.51 19.30
CA MET A 165 0.54 6.12 18.72
C MET A 165 1.15 4.96 19.52
N PRO A 166 1.44 3.81 18.89
CA PRO A 166 2.19 2.75 19.57
C PRO A 166 3.61 3.22 19.87
N LYS A 167 4.20 2.68 20.94
CA LYS A 167 5.59 2.96 21.31
C LYS A 167 6.51 2.73 20.10
N ARG A 168 7.46 3.62 19.93
CA ARG A 168 8.53 3.51 18.93
C ARG A 168 9.85 3.19 19.62
N LYS A 169 10.74 2.53 18.92
CA LYS A 169 12.14 2.41 19.33
C LYS A 169 12.81 3.77 19.35
N THR A 170 13.85 3.90 20.17
CA THR A 170 14.69 5.10 20.18
C THR A 170 15.70 5.06 19.03
N ILE A 171 16.39 6.18 18.80
CA ILE A 171 17.44 6.28 17.78
C ILE A 171 18.56 5.27 18.10
N GLU A 172 18.94 5.14 19.37
CA GLU A 172 20.01 4.26 19.84
C GLU A 172 19.67 2.76 19.63
N GLU A 173 18.37 2.40 19.67
CA GLU A 173 17.93 1.02 19.44
C GLU A 173 17.95 0.60 17.96
N VAL A 174 18.05 1.55 17.02
CA VAL A 174 17.92 1.27 15.57
C VAL A 174 19.09 1.77 14.74
N SER A 175 20.04 2.51 15.35
CA SER A 175 21.18 3.09 14.62
C SER A 175 22.50 2.86 15.34
N THR A 176 23.57 2.74 14.58
CA THR A 176 24.95 2.71 15.05
C THR A 176 25.72 3.79 14.30
N PHE A 177 26.43 4.63 15.06
CA PHE A 177 27.29 5.68 14.50
C PHE A 177 28.75 5.22 14.58
N TYR A 178 29.49 5.33 13.48
CA TYR A 178 30.89 4.95 13.36
C TYR A 178 31.78 6.19 13.25
#